data_7acb479cbabb0ed5a5bc727e5ca608e5
#
_entry.id   7acb479cbabb0ed5a5bc727e5ca608e5
#
_cell.length_a   1.000
_cell.length_b   1.000
_cell.length_c   1.000
_cell.angle_alpha   90.00
_cell.angle_beta   90.00
_cell.angle_gamma   90.00
#
_symmetry.space_group_name_H-M   'P 1'
#
loop_
_entity.id
_entity.type
_entity.pdbx_description
1 polymer ?
#
loop_
_entity_poly.entity_id
_entity_poly.type
_entity_poly.pdbx_seq_one_letter_code
_entity_poly.pdbx_strand_id
1 'polypeptide(L)'
;MQLAGFQKTEDGINALPLDDLDRAREVLIALRVTAEIAGVGLATSQETYIGDFARDVIEHLPGAWTAKVENYARAVWQEDLLSCLWSTGHVAGTLAHHRVPHTAILRRDDGAELTIVKDPSQSVYHVGALVPLDVPREEHVTAPPGVTVAADASSAARTIHTGLVPAYTRAVLHTRASDLADTLTWAHETYPAGTVPAPTPPLLVDAFARFTASAPPVIRAVRDLGMLTEHDRAFLNRAESITVAPAPDTGPVPVSPHPDPLGWWLTEGGDQLVSLALRTVEHTPAAAKAPRAVSPVRALPPAARAISPAPHR
;
A
#
# COMPACT_ATOMS: atom_id res chain seq x y z
N MET A 1 21.59 24.57 -9.91
CA MET A 1 21.12 25.95 -10.20
C MET A 1 19.82 26.11 -9.42
N GLN A 2 19.84 26.92 -8.37
CA GLN A 2 18.63 27.20 -7.59
C GLN A 2 17.87 28.28 -8.36
N LEU A 3 16.72 27.94 -8.91
CA LEU A 3 15.86 28.93 -9.57
C LEU A 3 15.38 29.92 -8.51
N ALA A 4 15.71 31.20 -8.67
CA ALA A 4 15.33 32.23 -7.71
C ALA A 4 13.81 32.23 -7.49
N GLY A 5 13.39 32.07 -6.26
CA GLY A 5 11.96 32.03 -5.87
C GLY A 5 11.33 30.64 -5.79
N PHE A 6 11.96 29.59 -6.34
CA PHE A 6 11.48 28.22 -6.16
C PHE A 6 12.04 27.62 -4.86
N GLN A 7 11.20 26.90 -4.15
CA GLN A 7 11.56 26.11 -2.97
C GLN A 7 11.57 24.64 -3.36
N LYS A 8 12.57 23.91 -2.89
CA LYS A 8 12.62 22.46 -3.11
C LYS A 8 11.73 21.78 -2.07
N THR A 9 10.73 21.05 -2.54
CA THR A 9 9.87 20.24 -1.67
C THR A 9 10.62 19.00 -1.17
N GLU A 10 10.07 18.31 -0.18
CA GLU A 10 10.60 17.04 0.31
C GLU A 10 10.69 15.98 -0.80
N ASP A 11 9.78 16.02 -1.75
CA ASP A 11 9.75 15.15 -2.95
C ASP A 11 10.83 15.53 -3.99
N GLY A 12 11.67 16.53 -3.71
CA GLY A 12 12.73 16.98 -4.60
C GLY A 12 12.28 17.85 -5.76
N ILE A 13 11.03 18.29 -5.78
CA ILE A 13 10.42 19.15 -6.79
C ILE A 13 10.63 20.61 -6.44
N ASN A 14 10.75 21.45 -7.46
CA ASN A 14 10.83 22.88 -7.27
C ASN A 14 9.40 23.46 -7.30
N ALA A 15 8.88 23.86 -6.15
CA ALA A 15 7.60 24.54 -6.01
C ALA A 15 7.78 26.05 -5.93
N LEU A 16 6.85 26.78 -6.52
CA LEU A 16 6.77 28.23 -6.42
C LEU A 16 5.62 28.61 -5.51
N PRO A 17 5.87 29.19 -4.31
CA PRO A 17 4.81 29.67 -3.43
C PRO A 17 3.95 30.73 -4.14
N LEU A 18 2.64 30.68 -3.96
CA LEU A 18 1.66 31.59 -4.56
C LEU A 18 1.07 32.57 -3.53
N ASP A 19 1.62 32.66 -2.35
CA ASP A 19 1.28 33.61 -1.29
C ASP A 19 1.57 35.08 -1.69
N ASP A 20 2.58 35.28 -2.57
CA ASP A 20 2.90 36.53 -3.22
C ASP A 20 2.78 36.38 -4.74
N LEU A 21 1.61 36.75 -5.30
CA LEU A 21 1.31 36.56 -6.71
C LEU A 21 2.16 37.44 -7.64
N ASP A 22 2.59 38.61 -7.20
CA ASP A 22 3.42 39.50 -8.04
C ASP A 22 4.82 38.93 -8.16
N ARG A 23 5.39 38.46 -7.06
CA ARG A 23 6.67 37.75 -7.07
C ARG A 23 6.59 36.46 -7.87
N ALA A 24 5.50 35.70 -7.74
CA ALA A 24 5.30 34.46 -8.50
C ALA A 24 5.27 34.73 -10.01
N ARG A 25 4.61 35.81 -10.46
CA ARG A 25 4.62 36.26 -11.87
C ARG A 25 6.02 36.60 -12.37
N GLU A 26 6.77 37.36 -11.60
CA GLU A 26 8.14 37.72 -11.97
C GLU A 26 9.02 36.50 -12.16
N VAL A 27 8.92 35.54 -11.24
CA VAL A 27 9.66 34.27 -11.30
C VAL A 27 9.25 33.43 -12.52
N LEU A 28 7.98 33.35 -12.85
CA LEU A 28 7.50 32.63 -14.03
C LEU A 28 7.94 33.30 -15.33
N ILE A 29 7.97 34.63 -15.39
CA ILE A 29 8.51 35.38 -16.55
C ILE A 29 9.99 35.08 -16.72
N ALA A 30 10.77 35.15 -15.63
CA ALA A 30 12.20 34.86 -15.65
C ALA A 30 12.48 33.39 -16.06
N LEU A 31 11.68 32.45 -15.58
CA LEU A 31 11.76 31.04 -15.98
C LEU A 31 11.52 30.88 -17.49
N ARG A 32 10.49 31.54 -18.02
CA ARG A 32 10.14 31.49 -19.46
C ARG A 32 11.26 32.01 -20.32
N VAL A 33 11.82 33.16 -19.97
CA VAL A 33 12.96 33.78 -20.69
C VAL A 33 14.18 32.85 -20.63
N THR A 34 14.48 32.31 -19.45
CA THR A 34 15.62 31.40 -19.28
C THR A 34 15.45 30.12 -20.11
N ALA A 35 14.26 29.55 -20.14
CA ALA A 35 13.96 28.37 -20.92
C ALA A 35 14.11 28.63 -22.43
N GLU A 36 13.64 29.79 -22.91
CA GLU A 36 13.78 30.20 -24.31
C GLU A 36 15.27 30.36 -24.70
N ILE A 37 16.07 31.01 -23.88
CA ILE A 37 17.51 31.13 -24.06
C ILE A 37 18.21 29.78 -24.09
N ALA A 38 17.76 28.84 -23.23
CA ALA A 38 18.32 27.50 -23.15
C ALA A 38 17.78 26.53 -24.21
N GLY A 39 16.86 26.97 -25.06
CA GLY A 39 16.20 26.09 -26.05
C GLY A 39 15.31 25.01 -25.44
N VAL A 40 14.81 25.22 -24.23
CA VAL A 40 13.96 24.28 -23.50
C VAL A 40 12.50 24.68 -23.65
N GLY A 41 11.66 23.75 -24.12
CA GLY A 41 10.21 23.96 -24.18
C GLY A 41 9.60 23.94 -22.77
N LEU A 42 8.81 24.97 -22.42
CA LEU A 42 7.96 24.95 -21.25
C LEU A 42 6.55 24.61 -21.65
N ALA A 43 5.98 23.59 -20.97
CA ALA A 43 4.57 23.27 -21.06
C ALA A 43 3.89 23.52 -19.71
N THR A 44 2.66 24.02 -19.74
CA THR A 44 1.83 24.14 -18.55
C THR A 44 0.76 23.06 -18.59
N SER A 45 0.49 22.45 -17.45
CA SER A 45 -0.63 21.53 -17.27
C SER A 45 -1.63 22.14 -16.29
N GLN A 46 -2.92 21.98 -16.57
CA GLN A 46 -3.99 22.29 -15.60
C GLN A 46 -4.31 21.09 -14.71
N GLU A 47 -3.55 20.01 -14.86
CA GLU A 47 -3.77 18.81 -14.09
C GLU A 47 -3.13 18.93 -12.72
N THR A 48 -3.84 18.42 -11.72
CA THR A 48 -3.32 18.34 -10.35
C THR A 48 -2.06 17.50 -10.33
N TYR A 49 -1.02 18.02 -9.70
CA TYR A 49 0.20 17.27 -9.47
C TYR A 49 -0.08 16.04 -8.61
N ILE A 50 0.48 14.88 -8.96
CA ILE A 50 0.17 13.61 -8.28
C ILE A 50 0.48 13.63 -6.77
N GLY A 51 1.49 14.40 -6.35
CA GLY A 51 1.83 14.57 -4.94
C GLY A 51 0.78 15.36 -4.16
N ASP A 52 0.18 16.41 -4.79
CA ASP A 52 -0.91 17.15 -4.17
C ASP A 52 -2.14 16.26 -4.05
N PHE A 53 -2.51 15.55 -5.13
CA PHE A 53 -3.60 14.59 -5.10
C PHE A 53 -3.40 13.52 -4.04
N ALA A 54 -2.18 12.98 -3.90
CA ALA A 54 -1.89 11.95 -2.91
C ALA A 54 -2.00 12.49 -1.47
N ARG A 55 -1.53 13.72 -1.21
CA ARG A 55 -1.68 14.39 0.08
C ARG A 55 -3.16 14.62 0.42
N ASP A 56 -3.92 15.13 -0.52
CA ASP A 56 -5.37 15.32 -0.33
C ASP A 56 -6.09 13.99 -0.06
N VAL A 57 -5.68 12.89 -0.72
CA VAL A 57 -6.24 11.55 -0.49
C VAL A 57 -5.95 11.06 0.92
N ILE A 58 -4.70 11.17 1.41
CA ILE A 58 -4.36 10.69 2.75
C ILE A 58 -5.05 11.46 3.88
N GLU A 59 -5.40 12.74 3.68
CA GLU A 59 -6.20 13.52 4.64
C GLU A 59 -7.60 12.93 4.85
N HIS A 60 -8.13 12.19 3.85
CA HIS A 60 -9.45 11.57 3.90
C HIS A 60 -9.39 10.05 4.20
N LEU A 61 -8.19 9.44 4.24
CA LEU A 61 -8.02 8.02 4.57
C LEU A 61 -7.99 7.82 6.09
N PRO A 62 -8.68 6.81 6.63
CA PRO A 62 -8.56 6.45 8.03
C PRO A 62 -7.16 5.92 8.36
N GLY A 63 -6.63 6.31 9.52
CA GLY A 63 -5.30 5.92 10.02
C GLY A 63 -4.23 6.93 9.66
N ALA A 64 -3.01 6.68 10.14
CA ALA A 64 -1.87 7.55 9.87
C ALA A 64 -1.19 7.11 8.56
N TRP A 65 -1.40 7.90 7.51
CA TRP A 65 -0.79 7.70 6.21
C TRP A 65 0.21 8.80 5.89
N THR A 66 1.26 8.46 5.18
CA THR A 66 2.20 9.38 4.56
C THR A 66 2.19 9.19 3.06
N ALA A 67 2.49 10.25 2.30
CA ALA A 67 2.60 10.20 0.85
C ALA A 67 3.99 10.67 0.43
N LYS A 68 4.65 9.89 -0.44
CA LYS A 68 5.94 10.22 -1.05
C LYS A 68 5.82 10.09 -2.56
N VAL A 69 6.33 11.09 -3.30
CA VAL A 69 6.40 10.98 -4.75
C VAL A 69 7.73 10.38 -5.17
N GLU A 70 7.65 9.40 -6.06
CA GLU A 70 8.81 8.84 -6.73
C GLU A 70 8.87 9.30 -8.18
N ASN A 71 10.08 9.71 -8.59
CA ASN A 71 10.36 10.26 -9.91
C ASN A 71 11.16 9.25 -10.74
N TYR A 72 10.62 8.82 -11.86
CA TYR A 72 11.25 7.87 -12.76
C TYR A 72 11.88 8.58 -13.96
N ALA A 73 13.09 9.14 -13.77
CA ALA A 73 13.85 9.78 -14.85
C ALA A 73 14.18 8.77 -15.97
N ARG A 74 14.36 7.48 -15.63
CA ARG A 74 14.63 6.38 -16.56
C ARG A 74 13.51 5.35 -16.53
N ALA A 75 13.20 4.74 -17.68
CA ALA A 75 12.16 3.73 -17.79
C ALA A 75 12.44 2.50 -16.90
N VAL A 76 13.70 2.07 -16.78
CA VAL A 76 14.10 0.93 -15.94
C VAL A 76 13.67 1.08 -14.49
N TRP A 77 13.65 2.30 -13.94
CA TRP A 77 13.19 2.52 -12.56
C TRP A 77 11.68 2.32 -12.38
N GLN A 78 10.91 2.46 -13.44
CA GLN A 78 9.49 2.12 -13.45
C GLN A 78 9.26 0.59 -13.42
N GLU A 79 10.20 -0.19 -13.99
CA GLU A 79 10.21 -1.65 -13.92
C GLU A 79 10.43 -2.14 -12.49
N ASP A 80 11.24 -1.42 -11.69
CA ASP A 80 11.44 -1.74 -10.28
C ASP A 80 10.12 -1.63 -9.50
N LEU A 81 9.32 -0.57 -9.74
CA LEU A 81 8.00 -0.46 -9.13
C LEU A 81 7.06 -1.58 -9.58
N LEU A 82 7.09 -1.94 -10.87
CA LEU A 82 6.27 -3.03 -11.39
C LEU A 82 6.61 -4.37 -10.72
N SER A 83 7.88 -4.61 -10.40
CA SER A 83 8.31 -5.82 -9.68
C SER A 83 7.80 -5.89 -8.24
N CYS A 84 7.65 -4.73 -7.58
CA CYS A 84 7.09 -4.62 -6.23
C CYS A 84 5.55 -4.59 -6.20
N LEU A 85 4.91 -4.41 -7.36
CA LEU A 85 3.45 -4.32 -7.43
C LEU A 85 2.81 -5.68 -7.16
N TRP A 86 1.92 -5.73 -6.17
CA TRP A 86 1.12 -6.92 -5.89
C TRP A 86 -0.17 -6.94 -6.71
N SER A 87 -0.85 -5.78 -6.80
CA SER A 87 -2.09 -5.65 -7.54
C SER A 87 -1.90 -5.90 -9.03
N THR A 88 -2.88 -6.58 -9.61
CA THR A 88 -2.99 -6.82 -11.06
C THR A 88 -3.96 -5.83 -11.71
N GLY A 89 -4.09 -5.87 -13.05
CA GLY A 89 -5.08 -5.09 -13.78
C GLY A 89 -4.54 -3.73 -14.23
N HIS A 90 -5.34 -2.66 -14.07
CA HIS A 90 -5.05 -1.36 -14.69
C HIS A 90 -3.73 -0.73 -14.26
N VAL A 91 -3.37 -0.83 -12.97
CA VAL A 91 -2.08 -0.30 -12.47
C VAL A 91 -0.90 -0.97 -13.18
N ALA A 92 -0.89 -2.31 -13.19
CA ALA A 92 0.15 -3.09 -13.86
C ALA A 92 0.17 -2.80 -15.36
N GLY A 93 -1.00 -2.73 -16.00
CA GLY A 93 -1.13 -2.40 -17.43
C GLY A 93 -0.59 -1.01 -17.74
N THR A 94 -0.92 0.00 -16.93
CA THR A 94 -0.41 1.36 -17.13
C THR A 94 1.11 1.41 -16.99
N LEU A 95 1.67 0.80 -15.94
CA LEU A 95 3.11 0.75 -15.72
C LEU A 95 3.85 -0.04 -16.81
N ALA A 96 3.25 -1.11 -17.36
CA ALA A 96 3.88 -1.92 -18.40
C ALA A 96 3.85 -1.26 -19.81
N HIS A 97 2.81 -0.47 -20.11
CA HIS A 97 2.59 0.00 -21.48
C HIS A 97 2.77 1.52 -21.66
N HIS A 98 2.82 2.28 -20.58
CA HIS A 98 2.95 3.73 -20.65
C HIS A 98 4.17 4.23 -19.86
N ARG A 99 4.76 5.31 -20.35
CA ARG A 99 5.77 6.04 -19.61
C ARG A 99 5.10 6.84 -18.51
N VAL A 100 5.38 6.49 -17.26
CA VAL A 100 4.87 7.16 -16.06
C VAL A 100 6.03 7.90 -15.39
N PRO A 101 6.12 9.23 -15.51
CA PRO A 101 7.26 9.97 -14.96
C PRO A 101 7.24 10.05 -13.43
N HIS A 102 6.07 9.99 -12.82
CA HIS A 102 5.89 10.15 -11.38
C HIS A 102 4.82 9.19 -10.87
N THR A 103 5.04 8.62 -9.69
CA THR A 103 4.01 7.91 -8.91
C THR A 103 4.00 8.42 -7.49
N ALA A 104 2.90 8.25 -6.78
CA ALA A 104 2.86 8.51 -5.35
C ALA A 104 2.77 7.17 -4.60
N ILE A 105 3.63 7.01 -3.61
CA ILE A 105 3.60 5.87 -2.69
C ILE A 105 2.97 6.33 -1.39
N LEU A 106 1.87 5.68 -1.02
CA LEU A 106 1.21 5.88 0.26
C LEU A 106 1.68 4.80 1.23
N ARG A 107 2.12 5.20 2.42
CA ARG A 107 2.54 4.30 3.48
C ARG A 107 1.73 4.53 4.73
N ARG A 108 1.24 3.45 5.32
CA ARG A 108 0.59 3.46 6.62
C ARG A 108 1.58 3.00 7.70
N ASP A 109 1.38 3.45 8.92
CA ASP A 109 2.24 3.15 10.08
C ASP A 109 2.34 1.64 10.42
N ASP A 110 1.36 0.83 9.99
CA ASP A 110 1.38 -0.63 10.12
C ASP A 110 2.16 -1.36 9.02
N GLY A 111 2.81 -0.61 8.12
CA GLY A 111 3.61 -1.15 7.01
C GLY A 111 2.82 -1.39 5.72
N ALA A 112 1.54 -1.01 5.65
CA ALA A 112 0.79 -1.10 4.40
C ALA A 112 1.31 -0.08 3.38
N GLU A 113 1.54 -0.51 2.13
CA GLU A 113 2.02 0.33 1.05
C GLU A 113 1.12 0.24 -0.18
N LEU A 114 0.70 1.41 -0.69
CA LEU A 114 -0.08 1.53 -1.91
C LEU A 114 0.64 2.46 -2.89
N THR A 115 0.46 2.24 -4.19
CA THR A 115 0.94 3.16 -5.23
C THR A 115 -0.23 3.80 -5.95
N ILE A 116 -0.12 5.10 -6.24
CA ILE A 116 -1.03 5.85 -7.09
C ILE A 116 -0.31 6.14 -8.40
N VAL A 117 -0.93 5.78 -9.51
CA VAL A 117 -0.43 6.00 -10.87
C VAL A 117 -1.47 6.77 -11.64
N LYS A 118 -1.08 7.86 -12.30
CA LYS A 118 -1.98 8.58 -13.20
C LYS A 118 -2.07 7.87 -14.54
N ASP A 119 -3.28 7.66 -15.03
CA ASP A 119 -3.49 7.20 -16.40
C ASP A 119 -3.13 8.32 -17.40
N PRO A 120 -2.15 8.14 -18.29
CA PRO A 120 -1.76 9.19 -19.25
C PRO A 120 -2.82 9.45 -20.33
N SER A 121 -3.75 8.55 -20.53
CA SER A 121 -4.81 8.64 -21.55
C SER A 121 -6.15 9.14 -21.02
N GLN A 122 -6.32 9.17 -19.68
CA GLN A 122 -7.58 9.50 -19.02
C GLN A 122 -7.33 10.38 -17.79
N SER A 123 -8.35 11.15 -17.39
CA SER A 123 -8.31 11.96 -16.17
C SER A 123 -8.67 11.11 -14.93
N VAL A 124 -8.02 9.95 -14.79
CA VAL A 124 -8.21 9.04 -13.66
C VAL A 124 -6.87 8.60 -13.08
N TYR A 125 -6.92 8.07 -11.87
CA TYR A 125 -5.78 7.47 -11.21
C TYR A 125 -6.05 5.98 -10.96
N HIS A 126 -5.02 5.17 -11.11
CA HIS A 126 -5.03 3.76 -10.74
C HIS A 126 -4.28 3.61 -9.42
N VAL A 127 -4.88 2.91 -8.48
CA VAL A 127 -4.27 2.65 -7.16
C VAL A 127 -4.11 1.15 -6.99
N GLY A 128 -2.91 0.74 -6.61
CA GLY A 128 -2.56 -0.66 -6.40
C GLY A 128 -1.80 -0.87 -5.10
N ALA A 129 -1.85 -2.09 -4.60
CA ALA A 129 -1.08 -2.51 -3.44
C ALA A 129 0.34 -2.90 -3.85
N LEU A 130 1.31 -2.57 -3.02
CA LEU A 130 2.68 -3.07 -3.11
C LEU A 130 2.85 -4.26 -2.16
N VAL A 131 3.75 -5.17 -2.49
CA VAL A 131 4.12 -6.27 -1.60
C VAL A 131 4.94 -5.69 -0.43
N PRO A 132 4.55 -5.90 0.83
CA PRO A 132 5.36 -5.46 1.95
C PRO A 132 6.74 -6.14 1.93
N LEU A 133 7.79 -5.42 2.34
CA LEU A 133 9.17 -5.92 2.30
C LEU A 133 9.40 -7.17 3.18
N ASP A 134 8.60 -7.32 4.24
CA ASP A 134 8.67 -8.42 5.20
C ASP A 134 7.71 -9.58 4.88
N VAL A 135 7.02 -9.52 3.74
CA VAL A 135 6.02 -10.52 3.33
C VAL A 135 6.47 -11.19 2.04
N PRO A 136 6.70 -12.51 2.01
CA PRO A 136 7.01 -13.22 0.79
C PRO A 136 5.81 -13.18 -0.17
N ARG A 137 6.10 -13.17 -1.48
CA ARG A 137 5.05 -13.24 -2.50
C ARG A 137 4.68 -14.70 -2.71
N GLU A 138 3.53 -15.09 -2.19
CA GLU A 138 3.02 -16.45 -2.30
C GLU A 138 2.11 -16.60 -3.54
N GLU A 139 2.38 -17.59 -4.39
CA GLU A 139 1.61 -17.82 -5.62
C GLU A 139 0.15 -18.21 -5.36
N HIS A 140 -0.13 -18.87 -4.24
CA HIS A 140 -1.47 -19.30 -3.86
C HIS A 140 -2.33 -18.20 -3.20
N VAL A 141 -1.72 -17.07 -2.83
CA VAL A 141 -2.45 -15.94 -2.25
C VAL A 141 -3.00 -15.04 -3.35
N THR A 142 -4.32 -14.85 -3.35
CA THR A 142 -4.98 -13.96 -4.30
C THR A 142 -4.51 -12.52 -4.09
N ALA A 143 -3.88 -11.95 -5.12
CA ALA A 143 -3.43 -10.57 -5.11
C ALA A 143 -4.61 -9.58 -4.90
N PRO A 144 -4.44 -8.52 -4.09
CA PRO A 144 -5.49 -7.52 -3.92
C PRO A 144 -5.77 -6.82 -5.26
N PRO A 145 -7.06 -6.64 -5.62
CA PRO A 145 -7.40 -5.95 -6.86
C PRO A 145 -7.01 -4.47 -6.77
N GLY A 146 -6.41 -3.94 -7.84
CA GLY A 146 -6.24 -2.49 -7.98
C GLY A 146 -7.59 -1.80 -8.18
N VAL A 147 -7.67 -0.53 -7.84
CA VAL A 147 -8.86 0.31 -8.04
C VAL A 147 -8.56 1.48 -8.96
N THR A 148 -9.57 1.92 -9.72
CA THR A 148 -9.51 3.14 -10.53
C THR A 148 -10.36 4.20 -9.87
N VAL A 149 -9.80 5.40 -9.68
CA VAL A 149 -10.43 6.51 -8.99
C VAL A 149 -10.41 7.78 -9.83
N ALA A 150 -11.41 8.63 -9.67
CA ALA A 150 -11.44 9.96 -10.29
C ALA A 150 -10.49 10.93 -9.55
N ALA A 151 -10.28 12.12 -10.12
CA ALA A 151 -9.44 13.17 -9.55
C ALA A 151 -10.07 13.91 -8.34
N ASP A 152 -11.10 13.35 -7.72
CA ASP A 152 -11.69 13.81 -6.47
C ASP A 152 -11.12 13.02 -5.29
N ALA A 153 -10.37 13.68 -4.43
CA ALA A 153 -9.60 13.04 -3.36
C ALA A 153 -10.49 12.35 -2.31
N SER A 154 -11.63 12.94 -1.96
CA SER A 154 -12.54 12.35 -0.97
C SER A 154 -13.20 11.06 -1.50
N SER A 155 -13.65 11.09 -2.76
CA SER A 155 -14.20 9.90 -3.42
C SER A 155 -13.14 8.82 -3.64
N ALA A 156 -11.91 9.23 -4.01
CA ALA A 156 -10.79 8.34 -4.17
C ALA A 156 -10.44 7.64 -2.84
N ALA A 157 -10.30 8.39 -1.75
CA ALA A 157 -10.03 7.86 -0.42
C ALA A 157 -11.11 6.85 0.01
N ARG A 158 -12.38 7.16 -0.22
CA ARG A 158 -13.48 6.22 0.07
C ARG A 158 -13.35 4.93 -0.72
N THR A 159 -13.07 5.01 -2.01
CA THR A 159 -12.91 3.84 -2.89
C THR A 159 -11.70 3.00 -2.47
N ILE A 160 -10.58 3.63 -2.13
CA ILE A 160 -9.38 2.97 -1.62
C ILE A 160 -9.70 2.27 -0.30
N HIS A 161 -10.30 2.99 0.65
CA HIS A 161 -10.61 2.47 1.98
C HIS A 161 -11.59 1.28 1.94
N THR A 162 -12.64 1.36 1.13
CA THR A 162 -13.67 0.30 1.10
C THR A 162 -13.36 -0.84 0.13
N GLY A 163 -12.58 -0.58 -0.91
CA GLY A 163 -12.29 -1.54 -1.98
C GLY A 163 -10.92 -2.20 -1.86
N LEU A 164 -9.86 -1.40 -1.75
CA LEU A 164 -8.49 -1.91 -1.81
C LEU A 164 -7.93 -2.31 -0.44
N VAL A 165 -8.07 -1.46 0.58
CA VAL A 165 -7.45 -1.68 1.90
C VAL A 165 -7.90 -2.99 2.54
N PRO A 166 -9.19 -3.37 2.59
CA PRO A 166 -9.59 -4.64 3.18
C PRO A 166 -9.04 -5.85 2.42
N ALA A 167 -9.03 -5.80 1.08
CA ALA A 167 -8.47 -6.87 0.25
C ALA A 167 -6.95 -7.01 0.47
N TYR A 168 -6.24 -5.89 0.58
CA TYR A 168 -4.82 -5.86 0.89
C TYR A 168 -4.52 -6.45 2.28
N THR A 169 -5.21 -5.99 3.32
CA THR A 169 -5.02 -6.49 4.70
C THR A 169 -5.31 -7.98 4.78
N ARG A 170 -6.35 -8.45 4.07
CA ARG A 170 -6.66 -9.88 3.98
C ARG A 170 -5.55 -10.68 3.30
N ALA A 171 -5.00 -10.19 2.18
CA ALA A 171 -3.92 -10.87 1.46
C ALA A 171 -2.64 -10.94 2.32
N VAL A 172 -2.26 -9.85 3.00
CA VAL A 172 -1.12 -9.82 3.94
C VAL A 172 -1.33 -10.81 5.09
N LEU A 173 -2.55 -10.83 5.69
CA LEU A 173 -2.87 -11.77 6.75
C LEU A 173 -2.76 -13.22 6.27
N HIS A 174 -3.27 -13.52 5.06
CA HIS A 174 -3.20 -14.87 4.48
C HIS A 174 -1.75 -15.31 4.31
N THR A 175 -0.90 -14.47 3.68
CA THR A 175 0.52 -14.81 3.48
C THR A 175 1.25 -15.04 4.80
N ARG A 176 1.05 -14.15 5.78
CA ARG A 176 1.69 -14.30 7.11
C ARG A 176 1.17 -15.53 7.86
N ALA A 177 -0.11 -15.83 7.75
CA ALA A 177 -0.69 -17.05 8.36
C ALA A 177 -0.13 -18.31 7.72
N SER A 178 0.07 -18.33 6.39
CA SER A 178 0.72 -19.43 5.68
C SER A 178 2.17 -19.63 6.10
N ASP A 179 2.95 -18.55 6.22
CA ASP A 179 4.34 -18.62 6.70
C ASP A 179 4.44 -19.18 8.13
N LEU A 180 3.51 -18.76 9.01
CA LEU A 180 3.41 -19.33 10.36
C LEU A 180 3.03 -20.82 10.32
N ALA A 181 2.10 -21.22 9.43
CA ALA A 181 1.67 -22.60 9.27
C ALA A 181 2.82 -23.50 8.79
N ASP A 182 3.59 -23.03 7.80
CA ASP A 182 4.75 -23.75 7.26
C ASP A 182 5.83 -23.94 8.32
N THR A 183 6.12 -22.88 9.10
CA THR A 183 7.07 -22.93 10.22
C THR A 183 6.63 -23.95 11.28
N LEU A 184 5.34 -23.98 11.60
CA LEU A 184 4.78 -24.89 12.60
C LEU A 184 4.74 -26.35 12.08
N THR A 185 4.37 -26.53 10.82
CA THR A 185 4.36 -27.87 10.15
C THR A 185 5.77 -28.46 10.18
N TRP A 186 6.77 -27.69 9.78
CA TRP A 186 8.15 -28.11 9.87
C TRP A 186 8.56 -28.52 11.30
N ALA A 187 8.13 -27.74 12.31
CA ALA A 187 8.44 -28.03 13.70
C ALA A 187 7.77 -29.33 14.17
N HIS A 188 6.53 -29.59 13.80
CA HIS A 188 5.80 -30.80 14.14
C HIS A 188 6.35 -32.06 13.44
N GLU A 189 6.77 -31.94 12.18
CA GLU A 189 7.40 -33.02 11.44
C GLU A 189 8.77 -33.42 12.04
N THR A 190 9.52 -32.40 12.50
CA THR A 190 10.86 -32.59 13.06
C THR A 190 10.82 -33.04 14.53
N TYR A 191 9.82 -32.56 15.29
CA TYR A 191 9.65 -32.81 16.74
C TYR A 191 8.24 -33.31 17.06
N PRO A 192 7.88 -34.53 16.65
CA PRO A 192 6.54 -35.05 16.84
C PRO A 192 6.18 -35.14 18.34
N ALA A 193 4.89 -34.99 18.64
CA ALA A 193 4.30 -34.97 19.97
C ALA A 193 4.61 -33.74 20.85
N GLY A 194 5.09 -32.62 20.26
CA GLY A 194 5.30 -31.37 20.97
C GLY A 194 6.32 -31.42 22.13
N THR A 195 7.14 -32.46 22.12
CA THR A 195 8.17 -32.64 23.15
C THR A 195 9.42 -31.86 22.77
N VAL A 196 9.76 -30.86 23.57
CA VAL A 196 10.98 -30.09 23.39
C VAL A 196 12.17 -30.95 23.88
N PRO A 197 13.13 -31.30 23.01
CA PRO A 197 14.32 -32.03 23.42
C PRO A 197 15.19 -31.20 24.39
N ALA A 198 15.84 -31.87 25.32
CA ALA A 198 16.82 -31.24 26.19
C ALA A 198 18.24 -31.77 25.87
N PRO A 199 19.19 -30.91 25.44
CA PRO A 199 19.09 -29.45 25.24
C PRO A 199 18.22 -29.10 24.00
N THR A 200 17.56 -27.93 24.03
CA THR A 200 16.75 -27.46 22.91
C THR A 200 17.61 -27.26 21.65
N PRO A 201 17.27 -27.87 20.51
CA PRO A 201 18.03 -27.73 19.27
C PRO A 201 18.04 -26.29 18.75
N PRO A 202 19.19 -25.78 18.25
CA PRO A 202 19.28 -24.42 17.73
C PRO A 202 18.24 -24.09 16.64
N LEU A 203 17.98 -25.01 15.72
CA LEU A 203 17.00 -24.82 14.64
C LEU A 203 15.55 -24.64 15.17
N LEU A 204 15.21 -25.29 16.29
CA LEU A 204 13.91 -25.11 16.91
C LEU A 204 13.81 -23.74 17.61
N VAL A 205 14.91 -23.27 18.21
CA VAL A 205 15.00 -21.92 18.78
C VAL A 205 14.83 -20.87 17.68
N ASP A 206 15.50 -21.04 16.55
CA ASP A 206 15.41 -20.14 15.39
C ASP A 206 14.00 -20.12 14.77
N ALA A 207 13.36 -21.29 14.67
CA ALA A 207 11.97 -21.38 14.18
C ALA A 207 10.99 -20.69 15.13
N PHE A 208 11.14 -20.88 16.44
CA PHE A 208 10.34 -20.19 17.43
C PHE A 208 10.58 -18.68 17.43
N ALA A 209 11.82 -18.22 17.25
CA ALA A 209 12.14 -16.80 17.12
C ALA A 209 11.47 -16.18 15.87
N ARG A 210 11.46 -16.88 14.73
CA ARG A 210 10.72 -16.44 13.53
C ARG A 210 9.21 -16.36 13.80
N PHE A 211 8.64 -17.38 14.43
CA PHE A 211 7.23 -17.38 14.82
C PHE A 211 6.90 -16.17 15.71
N THR A 212 7.68 -15.92 16.76
CA THR A 212 7.44 -14.80 17.68
C THR A 212 7.60 -13.44 17.03
N ALA A 213 8.45 -13.30 16.02
CA ALA A 213 8.59 -12.09 15.23
C ALA A 213 7.38 -11.84 14.29
N SER A 214 6.82 -12.92 13.71
CA SER A 214 5.72 -12.86 12.73
C SER A 214 4.33 -12.86 13.38
N ALA A 215 4.18 -13.34 14.61
CA ALA A 215 2.88 -13.45 15.28
C ALA A 215 2.22 -12.10 15.65
N PRO A 216 2.91 -11.06 16.15
CA PRO A 216 2.27 -9.79 16.54
C PRO A 216 1.49 -9.10 15.40
N PRO A 217 2.02 -8.95 14.17
CA PRO A 217 1.25 -8.39 13.06
C PRO A 217 0.05 -9.27 12.66
N VAL A 218 0.13 -10.60 12.80
CA VAL A 218 -1.00 -11.50 12.57
C VAL A 218 -2.08 -11.28 13.63
N ILE A 219 -1.72 -11.25 14.92
CA ILE A 219 -2.63 -10.98 16.02
C ILE A 219 -3.38 -9.65 15.82
N ARG A 220 -2.66 -8.60 15.43
CA ARG A 220 -3.25 -7.28 15.15
C ARG A 220 -4.25 -7.37 13.99
N ALA A 221 -3.85 -7.95 12.86
CA ALA A 221 -4.71 -8.08 11.68
C ALA A 221 -5.96 -8.91 11.95
N VAL A 222 -5.86 -9.98 12.75
CA VAL A 222 -7.00 -10.80 13.18
C VAL A 222 -7.96 -9.98 14.06
N ARG A 223 -7.45 -9.13 14.96
CA ARG A 223 -8.29 -8.23 15.76
C ARG A 223 -9.03 -7.20 14.90
N ASP A 224 -8.35 -6.66 13.89
CA ASP A 224 -8.91 -5.60 13.04
C ASP A 224 -9.96 -6.14 12.05
N LEU A 225 -9.78 -7.35 11.54
CA LEU A 225 -10.65 -7.95 10.52
C LEU A 225 -11.68 -8.94 11.09
N GLY A 226 -11.38 -9.60 12.22
CA GLY A 226 -12.13 -10.74 12.72
C GLY A 226 -13.38 -10.37 13.51
N MET A 227 -14.47 -11.13 13.29
CA MET A 227 -15.58 -11.20 14.23
C MET A 227 -15.22 -12.16 15.37
N LEU A 228 -14.54 -11.64 16.40
CA LEU A 228 -13.95 -12.42 17.46
C LEU A 228 -14.96 -12.74 18.56
N THR A 229 -15.00 -14.00 19.00
CA THR A 229 -15.67 -14.41 20.21
C THR A 229 -14.88 -13.94 21.44
N GLU A 230 -15.46 -14.01 22.62
CA GLU A 230 -14.76 -13.74 23.89
C GLU A 230 -13.57 -14.70 24.08
N HIS A 231 -13.74 -15.96 23.70
CA HIS A 231 -12.69 -16.96 23.73
C HIS A 231 -11.52 -16.60 22.82
N ASP A 232 -11.81 -16.18 21.57
CA ASP A 232 -10.76 -15.76 20.63
C ASP A 232 -9.98 -14.55 21.17
N ARG A 233 -10.67 -13.57 21.79
CA ARG A 233 -9.99 -12.40 22.40
C ARG A 233 -9.09 -12.80 23.55
N ALA A 234 -9.57 -13.69 24.44
CA ALA A 234 -8.77 -14.19 25.55
C ALA A 234 -7.53 -14.94 25.06
N PHE A 235 -7.69 -15.76 24.01
CA PHE A 235 -6.59 -16.46 23.37
C PHE A 235 -5.57 -15.49 22.77
N LEU A 236 -6.01 -14.49 21.97
CA LEU A 236 -5.10 -13.50 21.37
C LEU A 236 -4.35 -12.68 22.42
N ASN A 237 -4.97 -12.31 23.52
CA ASN A 237 -4.29 -11.62 24.63
C ASN A 237 -3.19 -12.49 25.22
N ARG A 238 -3.44 -13.78 25.38
CA ARG A 238 -2.42 -14.74 25.85
C ARG A 238 -1.30 -14.92 24.83
N ALA A 239 -1.64 -15.09 23.55
CA ALA A 239 -0.66 -15.21 22.47
C ALA A 239 0.27 -13.99 22.40
N GLU A 240 -0.30 -12.78 22.49
CA GLU A 240 0.45 -11.54 22.51
C GLU A 240 1.41 -11.47 23.69
N SER A 241 0.96 -11.85 24.90
CA SER A 241 1.82 -11.85 26.09
C SER A 241 3.02 -12.81 26.02
N ILE A 242 2.91 -13.84 25.15
CA ILE A 242 3.99 -14.82 24.93
C ILE A 242 4.92 -14.36 23.81
N THR A 243 4.38 -13.72 22.76
CA THR A 243 5.15 -13.37 21.54
C THR A 243 5.80 -11.98 21.61
N VAL A 244 5.29 -11.07 22.44
CA VAL A 244 5.95 -9.78 22.68
C VAL A 244 7.10 -9.99 23.65
N ALA A 245 8.31 -10.15 23.11
CA ALA A 245 9.52 -10.15 23.95
C ALA A 245 9.61 -8.82 24.72
N PRO A 246 9.96 -8.81 26.01
CA PRO A 246 10.22 -7.58 26.73
C PRO A 246 11.35 -6.81 26.03
N ALA A 247 11.16 -5.49 25.85
CA ALA A 247 12.17 -4.63 25.28
C ALA A 247 13.49 -4.78 26.07
N PRO A 248 14.65 -4.89 25.40
CA PRO A 248 15.93 -5.24 26.04
C PRO A 248 16.42 -4.24 27.11
N ASP A 249 15.79 -3.05 27.22
CA ASP A 249 16.24 -1.97 28.10
C ASP A 249 15.40 -1.75 29.37
N THR A 250 14.42 -2.60 29.66
CA THR A 250 13.51 -2.39 30.82
C THR A 250 13.75 -3.33 31.96
N GLY A 251 14.91 -3.21 32.63
CA GLY A 251 15.10 -3.82 33.96
C GLY A 251 15.03 -5.36 34.03
N PRO A 252 14.92 -5.99 35.19
CA PRO A 252 14.89 -7.44 35.31
C PRO A 252 13.75 -7.99 34.44
N VAL A 253 14.14 -8.89 33.51
CA VAL A 253 13.26 -9.55 32.53
C VAL A 253 11.96 -9.98 33.24
N PRO A 254 10.79 -9.44 32.89
CA PRO A 254 9.55 -9.96 33.41
C PRO A 254 9.47 -11.44 33.04
N VAL A 255 9.38 -12.30 34.02
CA VAL A 255 9.19 -13.74 33.81
C VAL A 255 7.97 -13.88 32.93
N SER A 256 8.15 -14.50 31.75
CA SER A 256 7.03 -14.76 30.84
C SER A 256 5.89 -15.35 31.66
N PRO A 257 4.64 -14.86 31.54
CA PRO A 257 3.51 -15.40 32.28
C PRO A 257 3.25 -16.87 31.94
N HIS A 258 3.90 -17.39 30.91
CA HIS A 258 3.86 -18.80 30.53
C HIS A 258 5.20 -19.48 30.91
N PRO A 259 5.16 -20.57 31.70
CA PRO A 259 6.36 -21.27 32.15
C PRO A 259 7.16 -21.91 30.99
N ASP A 260 6.52 -22.22 29.87
CA ASP A 260 7.11 -22.82 28.70
C ASP A 260 6.51 -22.22 27.40
N PRO A 261 7.00 -21.08 26.89
CA PRO A 261 6.52 -20.48 25.64
C PRO A 261 6.71 -21.37 24.41
N LEU A 262 7.81 -22.11 24.36
CA LEU A 262 8.14 -23.01 23.25
C LEU A 262 7.21 -24.23 23.24
N GLY A 263 6.97 -24.84 24.38
CA GLY A 263 6.03 -25.93 24.52
C GLY A 263 4.59 -25.50 24.19
N TRP A 264 4.16 -24.30 24.64
CA TRP A 264 2.87 -23.73 24.27
C TRP A 264 2.73 -23.56 22.75
N TRP A 265 3.76 -23.05 22.07
CA TRP A 265 3.76 -22.89 20.61
C TRP A 265 3.59 -24.23 19.91
N LEU A 266 4.32 -25.27 20.30
CA LEU A 266 4.32 -26.58 19.67
C LEU A 266 3.06 -27.43 20.00
N THR A 267 2.29 -27.12 21.03
CA THR A 267 1.14 -27.96 21.42
C THR A 267 -0.20 -27.38 21.01
N GLU A 268 -0.49 -26.15 21.40
CA GLU A 268 -1.84 -25.57 21.23
C GLU A 268 -1.81 -24.20 20.56
N GLY A 269 -0.85 -23.35 20.99
CA GLY A 269 -0.89 -21.94 20.67
C GLY A 269 -0.59 -21.62 19.23
N GLY A 270 0.35 -22.33 18.63
CA GLY A 270 0.69 -22.16 17.21
C GLY A 270 -0.48 -22.50 16.29
N ASP A 271 -1.01 -23.71 16.44
CA ASP A 271 -2.14 -24.20 15.63
C ASP A 271 -3.38 -23.33 15.79
N GLN A 272 -3.69 -22.92 17.02
CA GLN A 272 -4.86 -22.10 17.27
C GLN A 272 -4.71 -20.71 16.64
N LEU A 273 -3.52 -20.10 16.69
CA LEU A 273 -3.25 -18.80 16.07
C LEU A 273 -3.39 -18.88 14.54
N VAL A 274 -2.76 -19.88 13.92
CA VAL A 274 -2.85 -20.13 12.47
C VAL A 274 -4.29 -20.37 12.05
N SER A 275 -5.01 -21.27 12.74
CA SER A 275 -6.41 -21.59 12.45
C SER A 275 -7.31 -20.35 12.57
N LEU A 276 -7.10 -19.52 13.59
CA LEU A 276 -7.88 -18.30 13.77
C LEU A 276 -7.59 -17.28 12.67
N ALA A 277 -6.33 -17.12 12.27
CA ALA A 277 -5.93 -16.24 11.18
C ALA A 277 -6.54 -16.67 9.83
N LEU A 278 -6.44 -17.96 9.48
CA LEU A 278 -7.00 -18.50 8.24
C LEU A 278 -8.54 -18.40 8.21
N ARG A 279 -9.22 -18.70 9.31
CA ARG A 279 -10.68 -18.48 9.43
C ARG A 279 -11.06 -17.02 9.24
N THR A 280 -10.25 -16.09 9.77
CA THR A 280 -10.48 -14.64 9.60
C THR A 280 -10.37 -14.27 8.12
N VAL A 281 -9.37 -14.80 7.40
CA VAL A 281 -9.23 -14.61 5.95
C VAL A 281 -10.44 -15.10 5.18
N GLU A 282 -10.94 -16.29 5.50
CA GLU A 282 -12.10 -16.90 4.82
C GLU A 282 -13.41 -16.11 5.04
N HIS A 283 -13.63 -15.62 6.25
CA HIS A 283 -14.85 -14.90 6.62
C HIS A 283 -14.83 -13.40 6.29
N THR A 284 -13.66 -12.85 5.99
CA THR A 284 -13.56 -11.45 5.54
C THR A 284 -14.06 -11.36 4.09
N PRO A 285 -15.17 -10.66 3.79
CA PRO A 285 -15.70 -10.60 2.44
C PRO A 285 -14.63 -10.08 1.48
N ALA A 286 -14.52 -10.74 0.33
CA ALA A 286 -13.73 -10.20 -0.76
C ALA A 286 -14.29 -8.80 -1.08
N ALA A 287 -13.41 -7.78 -1.21
CA ALA A 287 -13.84 -6.43 -1.56
C ALA A 287 -14.88 -6.50 -2.68
N ALA A 288 -16.02 -5.84 -2.47
CA ALA A 288 -17.09 -5.79 -3.46
C ALA A 288 -16.46 -5.33 -4.78
N LYS A 289 -16.68 -6.10 -5.84
CA LYS A 289 -16.15 -5.80 -7.17
C LYS A 289 -16.47 -4.34 -7.48
N ALA A 290 -15.44 -3.49 -7.53
CA ALA A 290 -15.63 -2.05 -7.72
C ALA A 290 -16.63 -1.82 -8.86
N PRO A 291 -17.64 -0.96 -8.69
CA PRO A 291 -18.58 -0.69 -9.75
C PRO A 291 -17.77 -0.27 -10.97
N ARG A 292 -18.00 -0.98 -12.08
CA ARG A 292 -17.35 -0.70 -13.35
C ARG A 292 -17.56 0.78 -13.61
N ALA A 293 -16.47 1.58 -13.67
CA ALA A 293 -16.57 2.98 -14.02
C ALA A 293 -17.40 3.07 -15.30
N VAL A 294 -18.58 3.67 -15.19
CA VAL A 294 -19.43 3.92 -16.36
C VAL A 294 -18.66 4.93 -17.17
N SER A 295 -18.09 4.48 -18.29
CA SER A 295 -17.42 5.39 -19.23
C SER A 295 -18.38 6.55 -19.50
N PRO A 296 -17.96 7.81 -19.30
CA PRO A 296 -18.81 8.93 -19.63
C PRO A 296 -19.17 8.79 -21.11
N VAL A 297 -20.46 8.67 -21.38
CA VAL A 297 -20.97 8.67 -22.76
C VAL A 297 -20.42 9.93 -23.41
N ARG A 298 -19.50 9.75 -24.34
CA ARG A 298 -18.88 10.83 -25.11
C ARG A 298 -20.03 11.59 -25.78
N ALA A 299 -20.37 12.75 -25.23
CA ALA A 299 -21.36 13.63 -25.86
C ALA A 299 -20.86 13.90 -27.28
N LEU A 300 -21.63 13.48 -28.28
CA LEU A 300 -21.35 13.80 -29.68
C LEU A 300 -21.26 15.32 -29.79
N PRO A 301 -20.23 15.86 -30.45
CA PRO A 301 -20.15 17.29 -30.69
C PRO A 301 -21.42 17.72 -31.45
N PRO A 302 -22.00 18.89 -31.10
CA PRO A 302 -23.16 19.38 -31.81
C PRO A 302 -22.86 19.47 -33.31
N ALA A 303 -23.73 18.88 -34.13
CA ALA A 303 -23.58 18.88 -35.55
C ALA A 303 -23.31 20.30 -36.07
N ALA A 304 -22.19 20.48 -36.75
CA ALA A 304 -21.83 21.76 -37.36
C ALA A 304 -23.01 22.18 -38.27
N ARG A 305 -23.65 23.31 -37.95
CA ARG A 305 -24.66 23.93 -38.81
C ARG A 305 -23.97 24.22 -40.13
N ALA A 306 -24.44 23.57 -41.20
CA ALA A 306 -24.07 23.90 -42.55
C ALA A 306 -24.38 25.37 -42.81
N ILE A 307 -23.37 26.18 -43.08
CA ILE A 307 -23.49 27.54 -43.52
C ILE A 307 -23.91 27.44 -45.00
N SER A 308 -25.19 27.76 -45.30
CA SER A 308 -25.67 27.93 -46.68
C SER A 308 -24.91 29.08 -47.35
N PRO A 309 -24.35 28.89 -48.56
CA PRO A 309 -23.77 30.01 -49.28
C PRO A 309 -24.84 31.01 -49.72
N ALA A 310 -24.57 32.29 -49.47
CA ALA A 310 -25.39 33.38 -49.90
C ALA A 310 -25.42 33.46 -51.46
N PRO A 311 -26.57 33.80 -52.09
CA PRO A 311 -26.64 33.97 -53.53
C PRO A 311 -25.91 35.25 -53.95
N HIS A 312 -24.99 35.10 -54.89
CA HIS A 312 -24.38 36.20 -55.60
C HIS A 312 -25.42 36.89 -56.47
N ARG A 313 -25.58 38.22 -56.29
CA ARG A 313 -26.10 39.13 -57.29
C ARG A 313 -24.98 39.97 -57.91
#